data_bc340f49fa318439a7b6b37e15f663d0
#
_entry.id   bc340f49fa318439a7b6b37e15f663d0
#
_cell.length_a   1.000
_cell.length_b   1.000
_cell.length_c   1.000
_cell.angle_alpha   90.00
_cell.angle_beta   90.00
_cell.angle_gamma   90.00
#
_symmetry.space_group_name_H-M   'P 1'
#
loop_
_entity.id
_entity.type
_entity.pdbx_description
1 polymer ?
#
loop_
_entity_poly.entity_id
_entity_poly.type
_entity_poly.pdbx_seq_one_letter_code
_entity_poly.pdbx_strand_id
1 'polypeptide(L)'
;MTIAVTAASGQLGSAIINALRDIGVESVVGLARTRSKAEHLSVAVRKGDYNAPDDLEESLQGVDTLLLVSGMDDPHKRIEQHRNVINAAKKAGVRKIVYTSVQGAEEGNAFSPIIQSNRQTEQDVRDSGLEWTIGRNGIYIEPDVEYIDTYKQAGCIQNCAGDGNCGYTTRPELGYAYAKMLTDDTHNGQIYNLHGSLLTQTDLAKYLNQAFGTTLTYRDMSINEYQRERVAALGEFIGTVIAGIYTGIRQGANDAPSDYEQAAGRPHQPWEEYFGSLRGNR
;
A
#
# COMPACT_ATOMS: atom_id res chain seq x y z
N MET A 1 -0.19 -25.50 -3.64
CA MET A 1 0.50 -24.31 -3.06
C MET A 1 -0.53 -23.50 -2.30
N THR A 2 -0.33 -23.33 -1.00
CA THR A 2 -1.22 -22.53 -0.13
C THR A 2 -0.61 -21.14 0.07
N ILE A 3 -1.36 -20.10 -0.23
CA ILE A 3 -0.93 -18.71 -0.06
C ILE A 3 -1.65 -18.08 1.14
N ALA A 4 -0.89 -17.54 2.09
CA ALA A 4 -1.44 -16.75 3.18
C ALA A 4 -1.26 -15.25 2.95
N VAL A 5 -2.29 -14.47 3.26
CA VAL A 5 -2.28 -13.00 3.17
C VAL A 5 -2.56 -12.43 4.56
N THR A 6 -1.60 -11.72 5.13
CA THR A 6 -1.78 -11.05 6.41
C THR A 6 -2.63 -9.78 6.26
N ALA A 7 -3.10 -9.22 7.38
CA ALA A 7 -4.00 -8.06 7.40
C ALA A 7 -5.19 -8.20 6.43
N ALA A 8 -5.73 -9.41 6.29
CA ALA A 8 -6.77 -9.77 5.33
C ALA A 8 -8.04 -8.90 5.41
N SER A 9 -8.39 -8.40 6.61
CA SER A 9 -9.53 -7.49 6.80
C SER A 9 -9.29 -6.05 6.36
N GLY A 10 -8.05 -5.69 5.98
CA GLY A 10 -7.69 -4.37 5.47
C GLY A 10 -7.98 -4.25 3.96
N GLN A 11 -8.09 -3.02 3.47
CA GLN A 11 -8.42 -2.75 2.07
C GLN A 11 -7.43 -3.37 1.08
N LEU A 12 -6.12 -3.26 1.33
CA LEU A 12 -5.10 -3.88 0.47
C LEU A 12 -5.09 -5.40 0.57
N GLY A 13 -5.13 -5.96 1.80
CA GLY A 13 -5.17 -7.42 1.99
C GLY A 13 -6.37 -8.06 1.31
N SER A 14 -7.55 -7.41 1.42
CA SER A 14 -8.77 -7.84 0.72
C SER A 14 -8.62 -7.78 -0.79
N ALA A 15 -8.05 -6.70 -1.33
CA ALA A 15 -7.83 -6.55 -2.79
C ALA A 15 -6.91 -7.65 -3.32
N ILE A 16 -5.85 -8.00 -2.58
CA ILE A 16 -4.91 -9.05 -2.97
C ILE A 16 -5.56 -10.43 -2.93
N ILE A 17 -6.37 -10.73 -1.89
CA ILE A 17 -7.13 -11.99 -1.81
C ILE A 17 -8.08 -12.13 -2.98
N ASN A 18 -8.81 -11.06 -3.34
CA ASN A 18 -9.70 -11.08 -4.49
C ASN A 18 -8.92 -11.32 -5.78
N ALA A 19 -7.81 -10.59 -6.00
CA ALA A 19 -6.98 -10.77 -7.18
C ALA A 19 -6.40 -12.19 -7.30
N LEU A 20 -5.97 -12.83 -6.19
CA LEU A 20 -5.53 -14.23 -6.18
C LEU A 20 -6.64 -15.17 -6.65
N ARG A 21 -7.87 -14.95 -6.18
CA ARG A 21 -9.04 -15.75 -6.59
C ARG A 21 -9.39 -15.52 -8.07
N ASP A 22 -9.33 -14.28 -8.53
CA ASP A 22 -9.64 -13.91 -9.92
C ASP A 22 -8.68 -14.56 -10.93
N ILE A 23 -7.41 -14.78 -10.51
CA ILE A 23 -6.43 -15.53 -11.33
C ILE A 23 -6.47 -17.05 -11.09
N GLY A 24 -7.46 -17.57 -10.33
CA GLY A 24 -7.71 -18.99 -10.17
C GLY A 24 -6.89 -19.69 -9.07
N VAL A 25 -6.34 -18.96 -8.08
CA VAL A 25 -5.67 -19.59 -6.93
C VAL A 25 -6.72 -20.16 -5.98
N GLU A 26 -6.77 -21.51 -5.87
CA GLU A 26 -7.77 -22.20 -5.07
C GLU A 26 -7.49 -22.17 -3.56
N SER A 27 -6.21 -22.25 -3.15
CA SER A 27 -5.83 -22.35 -1.74
C SER A 27 -5.27 -21.02 -1.21
N VAL A 28 -6.18 -20.14 -0.80
CA VAL A 28 -5.86 -18.85 -0.18
C VAL A 28 -6.38 -18.81 1.26
N VAL A 29 -5.55 -18.35 2.19
CA VAL A 29 -5.86 -18.16 3.61
C VAL A 29 -5.67 -16.71 4.00
N GLY A 30 -6.68 -16.08 4.56
CA GLY A 30 -6.54 -14.75 5.17
C GLY A 30 -6.08 -14.86 6.63
N LEU A 31 -5.13 -14.01 7.03
CA LEU A 31 -4.78 -13.83 8.43
C LEU A 31 -5.31 -12.48 8.91
N ALA A 32 -6.14 -12.46 9.95
CA ALA A 32 -6.72 -11.24 10.49
C ALA A 32 -6.70 -11.22 12.02
N ARG A 33 -6.40 -10.05 12.59
CA ARG A 33 -6.47 -9.82 14.03
C ARG A 33 -7.90 -10.03 14.55
N THR A 34 -8.90 -9.57 13.81
CA THR A 34 -10.32 -9.78 14.08
C THR A 34 -10.92 -10.54 12.89
N ARG A 35 -11.08 -11.86 13.04
CA ARG A 35 -11.54 -12.75 11.95
C ARG A 35 -12.89 -12.34 11.36
N SER A 36 -13.85 -11.94 12.20
CA SER A 36 -15.19 -11.52 11.74
C SER A 36 -15.17 -10.36 10.74
N LYS A 37 -14.14 -9.50 10.77
CA LYS A 37 -13.99 -8.42 9.80
C LYS A 37 -13.54 -8.89 8.41
N ALA A 38 -13.14 -10.15 8.26
CA ALA A 38 -12.67 -10.74 7.01
C ALA A 38 -13.58 -11.86 6.47
N GLU A 39 -14.70 -12.15 7.13
CA GLU A 39 -15.64 -13.22 6.73
C GLU A 39 -16.24 -13.01 5.32
N HIS A 40 -16.34 -11.76 4.88
CA HIS A 40 -16.85 -11.41 3.55
C HIS A 40 -15.94 -11.87 2.40
N LEU A 41 -14.69 -12.26 2.67
CA LEU A 41 -13.70 -12.63 1.63
C LEU A 41 -13.90 -14.02 1.04
N SER A 42 -14.80 -14.84 1.58
CA SER A 42 -15.05 -16.21 1.11
C SER A 42 -13.79 -17.08 1.00
N VAL A 43 -12.83 -16.88 1.92
CA VAL A 43 -11.64 -17.71 2.13
C VAL A 43 -11.54 -18.13 3.60
N ALA A 44 -10.76 -19.17 3.90
CA ALA A 44 -10.47 -19.51 5.28
C ALA A 44 -9.74 -18.35 5.98
N VAL A 45 -10.18 -17.95 7.17
CA VAL A 45 -9.56 -16.88 7.95
C VAL A 45 -9.01 -17.43 9.26
N ARG A 46 -7.70 -17.27 9.46
CA ARG A 46 -6.97 -17.68 10.66
C ARG A 46 -6.59 -16.47 11.51
N LYS A 47 -6.08 -16.70 12.72
CA LYS A 47 -5.55 -15.65 13.59
C LYS A 47 -4.35 -14.95 12.91
N GLY A 48 -4.23 -13.63 13.05
CA GLY A 48 -3.20 -12.84 12.36
C GLY A 48 -2.84 -11.57 13.12
N ASP A 49 -2.74 -11.64 14.46
CA ASP A 49 -2.20 -10.55 15.25
C ASP A 49 -0.68 -10.59 15.24
N TYR A 50 -0.05 -9.52 14.76
CA TYR A 50 1.41 -9.41 14.70
C TYR A 50 2.08 -9.34 16.08
N ASN A 51 1.31 -9.09 17.15
CA ASN A 51 1.79 -9.14 18.53
C ASN A 51 1.67 -10.53 19.18
N ALA A 52 1.14 -11.52 18.46
CA ALA A 52 0.92 -12.88 18.98
C ALA A 52 1.73 -13.92 18.15
N PRO A 53 3.05 -14.03 18.35
CA PRO A 53 3.93 -14.87 17.53
C PRO A 53 3.55 -16.36 17.55
N ASP A 54 3.05 -16.91 18.65
CA ASP A 54 2.64 -18.31 18.74
C ASP A 54 1.37 -18.58 17.90
N ASP A 55 0.39 -17.67 17.94
CA ASP A 55 -0.80 -17.74 17.09
C ASP A 55 -0.45 -17.61 15.60
N LEU A 56 0.55 -16.79 15.26
CA LEU A 56 1.04 -16.65 13.88
C LEU A 56 1.71 -17.94 13.40
N GLU A 57 2.56 -18.56 14.23
CA GLU A 57 3.22 -19.83 13.89
C GLU A 57 2.21 -20.94 13.64
N GLU A 58 1.18 -21.09 14.52
CA GLU A 58 0.08 -22.02 14.32
C GLU A 58 -0.69 -21.72 13.02
N SER A 59 -1.01 -20.46 12.79
CA SER A 59 -1.78 -20.01 11.62
C SER A 59 -1.04 -20.18 10.30
N LEU A 60 0.27 -20.25 10.30
CA LEU A 60 1.10 -20.43 9.11
C LEU A 60 1.44 -21.89 8.80
N GLN A 61 0.98 -22.87 9.62
CA GLN A 61 1.18 -24.29 9.32
C GLN A 61 0.55 -24.67 7.98
N GLY A 62 1.33 -25.32 7.11
CA GLY A 62 0.93 -25.76 5.78
C GLY A 62 0.81 -24.62 4.75
N VAL A 63 1.38 -23.45 5.04
CA VAL A 63 1.47 -22.33 4.10
C VAL A 63 2.80 -22.40 3.34
N ASP A 64 2.73 -22.33 2.01
CA ASP A 64 3.91 -22.31 1.14
C ASP A 64 4.46 -20.91 0.92
N THR A 65 3.55 -19.95 0.69
CA THR A 65 3.90 -18.55 0.36
C THR A 65 3.11 -17.59 1.24
N LEU A 66 3.80 -16.62 1.81
CA LEU A 66 3.21 -15.62 2.70
C LEU A 66 3.30 -14.22 2.10
N LEU A 67 2.20 -13.46 2.11
CA LEU A 67 2.24 -12.01 1.96
C LEU A 67 2.25 -11.36 3.36
N LEU A 68 3.31 -10.61 3.63
CA LEU A 68 3.41 -9.71 4.78
C LEU A 68 2.95 -8.31 4.36
N VAL A 69 1.75 -7.91 4.78
CA VAL A 69 1.25 -6.54 4.60
C VAL A 69 1.77 -5.66 5.73
N SER A 70 2.34 -4.52 5.38
CA SER A 70 2.86 -3.53 6.36
C SER A 70 1.81 -3.13 7.39
N GLY A 71 2.19 -3.14 8.66
CA GLY A 71 1.37 -2.63 9.76
C GLY A 71 1.26 -1.10 9.78
N MET A 72 0.35 -0.58 10.60
CA MET A 72 0.07 0.87 10.75
C MET A 72 0.46 1.42 12.13
N ASP A 73 1.17 0.64 12.94
CA ASP A 73 1.64 1.07 14.25
C ASP A 73 2.85 2.04 14.16
N ASP A 74 3.29 2.55 15.32
CA ASP A 74 4.53 3.32 15.45
C ASP A 74 5.71 2.60 14.78
N PRO A 75 6.66 3.33 14.16
CA PRO A 75 7.77 2.74 13.39
C PRO A 75 8.56 1.65 14.14
N HIS A 76 8.88 1.86 15.41
CA HIS A 76 9.63 0.86 16.19
C HIS A 76 8.81 -0.41 16.46
N LYS A 77 7.55 -0.23 16.85
CA LYS A 77 6.64 -1.34 17.10
C LYS A 77 6.33 -2.12 15.81
N ARG A 78 6.24 -1.44 14.66
CA ARG A 78 6.08 -2.10 13.37
C ARG A 78 7.23 -3.05 13.05
N ILE A 79 8.46 -2.64 13.29
CA ILE A 79 9.64 -3.49 13.05
C ILE A 79 9.54 -4.78 13.88
N GLU A 80 9.20 -4.68 15.18
CA GLU A 80 9.01 -5.85 16.04
C GLU A 80 7.88 -6.75 15.54
N GLN A 81 6.73 -6.16 15.19
CA GLN A 81 5.59 -6.88 14.65
C GLN A 81 5.93 -7.61 13.35
N HIS A 82 6.62 -6.96 12.43
CA HIS A 82 7.03 -7.60 11.17
C HIS A 82 8.04 -8.73 11.42
N ARG A 83 8.99 -8.56 12.35
CA ARG A 83 9.91 -9.63 12.77
C ARG A 83 9.18 -10.84 13.37
N ASN A 84 8.12 -10.61 14.15
CA ASN A 84 7.28 -11.70 14.66
C ASN A 84 6.68 -12.52 13.50
N VAL A 85 6.15 -11.87 12.47
CA VAL A 85 5.60 -12.55 11.28
C VAL A 85 6.69 -13.30 10.51
N ILE A 86 7.84 -12.69 10.26
CA ILE A 86 8.97 -13.30 9.56
C ILE A 86 9.46 -14.53 10.31
N ASN A 87 9.63 -14.43 11.63
CA ASN A 87 10.10 -15.54 12.46
C ASN A 87 9.07 -16.68 12.53
N ALA A 88 7.78 -16.35 12.65
CA ALA A 88 6.70 -17.34 12.59
C ALA A 88 6.67 -18.07 11.24
N ALA A 89 6.85 -17.35 10.12
CA ALA A 89 6.94 -17.93 8.80
C ALA A 89 8.12 -18.93 8.68
N LYS A 90 9.30 -18.56 9.18
CA LYS A 90 10.47 -19.45 9.21
C LYS A 90 10.20 -20.73 10.01
N LYS A 91 9.64 -20.60 11.21
CA LYS A 91 9.34 -21.74 12.09
C LYS A 91 8.27 -22.66 11.51
N ALA A 92 7.26 -22.10 10.83
CA ALA A 92 6.21 -22.86 10.16
C ALA A 92 6.65 -23.53 8.85
N GLY A 93 7.88 -23.25 8.37
CA GLY A 93 8.42 -23.82 7.13
C GLY A 93 7.88 -23.16 5.86
N VAL A 94 7.42 -21.91 5.92
CA VAL A 94 7.05 -21.11 4.74
C VAL A 94 8.27 -20.99 3.83
N ARG A 95 8.09 -21.23 2.52
CA ARG A 95 9.16 -21.19 1.54
C ARG A 95 9.48 -19.76 1.07
N LYS A 96 8.42 -18.97 0.80
CA LYS A 96 8.53 -17.63 0.19
C LYS A 96 7.76 -16.59 0.96
N ILE A 97 8.34 -15.40 1.11
CA ILE A 97 7.70 -14.23 1.68
C ILE A 97 7.66 -13.10 0.65
N VAL A 98 6.50 -12.50 0.46
CA VAL A 98 6.32 -11.27 -0.32
C VAL A 98 5.97 -10.15 0.65
N TYR A 99 6.62 -9.00 0.53
CA TYR A 99 6.44 -7.89 1.47
C TYR A 99 5.90 -6.64 0.78
N THR A 100 4.89 -6.00 1.40
CA THR A 100 4.38 -4.71 0.94
C THR A 100 5.14 -3.58 1.63
N SER A 101 6.11 -3.01 0.96
CA SER A 101 6.83 -1.79 1.34
C SER A 101 6.16 -0.55 0.72
N VAL A 102 6.78 0.60 0.82
CA VAL A 102 6.27 1.85 0.26
C VAL A 102 7.42 2.70 -0.30
N GLN A 103 7.11 3.49 -1.33
CA GLN A 103 8.01 4.51 -1.86
C GLN A 103 8.13 5.70 -0.90
N GLY A 104 9.24 6.40 -0.96
CA GLY A 104 9.48 7.61 -0.19
C GLY A 104 10.95 7.78 0.18
N ALA A 105 11.28 8.98 0.67
CA ALA A 105 12.62 9.31 1.13
C ALA A 105 12.86 8.83 2.57
N GLU A 106 14.04 8.28 2.81
CA GLU A 106 14.45 7.81 4.14
C GLU A 106 14.78 8.95 5.10
N GLU A 107 14.98 10.16 4.57
CA GLU A 107 15.31 11.37 5.33
C GLU A 107 14.60 12.60 4.75
N GLY A 108 14.54 13.68 5.51
CA GLY A 108 14.16 15.00 5.02
C GLY A 108 12.69 15.39 5.16
N ASN A 109 11.82 14.50 5.63
CA ASN A 109 10.41 14.84 5.90
C ASN A 109 9.80 14.00 7.03
N ALA A 110 8.60 14.36 7.47
CA ALA A 110 7.94 13.71 8.59
C ALA A 110 7.42 12.29 8.29
N PHE A 111 7.41 11.85 7.04
CA PHE A 111 7.09 10.48 6.64
C PHE A 111 8.33 9.55 6.67
N SER A 112 9.54 10.11 6.70
CA SER A 112 10.79 9.37 6.67
C SER A 112 10.92 8.29 7.75
N PRO A 113 10.48 8.46 9.01
CA PRO A 113 10.52 7.38 10.01
C PRO A 113 9.70 6.15 9.60
N ILE A 114 8.57 6.34 8.92
CA ILE A 114 7.77 5.24 8.36
C ILE A 114 8.56 4.54 7.25
N ILE A 115 9.20 5.31 6.35
CA ILE A 115 10.03 4.75 5.27
C ILE A 115 11.20 3.96 5.85
N GLN A 116 11.92 4.48 6.84
CA GLN A 116 13.02 3.79 7.50
C GLN A 116 12.58 2.46 8.11
N SER A 117 11.41 2.41 8.76
CA SER A 117 10.87 1.17 9.30
C SER A 117 10.52 0.13 8.21
N ASN A 118 10.08 0.59 7.04
CA ASN A 118 9.88 -0.29 5.90
C ASN A 118 11.22 -0.81 5.35
N ARG A 119 12.26 0.05 5.22
CA ARG A 119 13.60 -0.37 4.76
C ARG A 119 14.24 -1.37 5.73
N GLN A 120 14.05 -1.19 7.05
CA GLN A 120 14.47 -2.18 8.03
C GLN A 120 13.76 -3.51 7.82
N THR A 121 12.45 -3.51 7.58
CA THR A 121 11.71 -4.74 7.27
C THR A 121 12.15 -5.37 5.95
N GLU A 122 12.43 -4.57 4.91
CA GLU A 122 13.01 -5.07 3.67
C GLU A 122 14.34 -5.81 3.93
N GLN A 123 15.18 -5.28 4.83
CA GLN A 123 16.42 -5.93 5.21
C GLN A 123 16.16 -7.23 5.98
N ASP A 124 15.26 -7.19 6.99
CA ASP A 124 14.89 -8.36 7.77
C ASP A 124 14.30 -9.50 6.89
N VAL A 125 13.55 -9.14 5.84
CA VAL A 125 13.02 -10.08 4.83
C VAL A 125 14.15 -10.69 4.01
N ARG A 126 15.08 -9.89 3.49
CA ARG A 126 16.25 -10.39 2.72
C ARG A 126 17.12 -11.32 3.55
N ASP A 127 17.31 -11.02 4.82
CA ASP A 127 18.15 -11.79 5.76
C ASP A 127 17.41 -12.99 6.36
N SER A 128 16.13 -13.18 6.07
CA SER A 128 15.31 -14.23 6.65
C SER A 128 15.77 -15.66 6.29
N GLY A 129 16.42 -15.82 5.14
CA GLY A 129 16.74 -17.12 4.55
C GLY A 129 15.59 -17.73 3.74
N LEU A 130 14.43 -17.06 3.66
CA LEU A 130 13.33 -17.43 2.78
C LEU A 130 13.56 -16.89 1.37
N GLU A 131 12.92 -17.48 0.37
CA GLU A 131 12.74 -16.79 -0.91
C GLU A 131 11.90 -15.52 -0.69
N TRP A 132 12.22 -14.43 -1.38
CA TRP A 132 11.55 -13.16 -1.11
C TRP A 132 11.29 -12.33 -2.35
N THR A 133 10.26 -11.50 -2.28
CA THR A 133 9.98 -10.43 -3.24
C THR A 133 9.43 -9.22 -2.48
N ILE A 134 9.78 -8.00 -2.90
CA ILE A 134 9.38 -6.77 -2.22
C ILE A 134 8.69 -5.85 -3.23
N GLY A 135 7.48 -5.39 -2.90
CA GLY A 135 6.80 -4.31 -3.63
C GLY A 135 6.87 -3.02 -2.82
N ARG A 136 7.42 -1.95 -3.41
CA ARG A 136 7.34 -0.59 -2.89
C ARG A 136 6.14 0.11 -3.49
N ASN A 137 5.05 0.13 -2.75
CA ASN A 137 3.79 0.73 -3.20
C ASN A 137 3.95 2.22 -3.46
N GLY A 138 3.37 2.71 -4.54
CA GLY A 138 3.06 4.12 -4.71
C GLY A 138 1.98 4.60 -3.74
N ILE A 139 1.66 5.88 -3.81
CA ILE A 139 0.61 6.48 -2.98
C ILE A 139 -0.77 6.06 -3.52
N TYR A 140 -1.67 5.65 -2.62
CA TYR A 140 -3.03 5.28 -3.01
C TYR A 140 -3.81 6.50 -3.47
N ILE A 141 -4.50 6.41 -4.61
CA ILE A 141 -5.29 7.49 -5.18
C ILE A 141 -6.73 7.53 -4.63
N GLU A 142 -7.22 6.42 -4.08
CA GLU A 142 -8.59 6.32 -3.59
C GLU A 142 -8.94 7.34 -2.48
N PRO A 143 -8.04 7.69 -1.53
CA PRO A 143 -8.34 8.75 -0.56
C PRO A 143 -8.68 10.09 -1.21
N ASP A 144 -8.03 10.48 -2.30
CA ASP A 144 -8.34 11.73 -3.02
C ASP A 144 -9.71 11.64 -3.72
N VAL A 145 -10.07 10.46 -4.23
CA VAL A 145 -11.41 10.21 -4.78
C VAL A 145 -12.49 10.26 -3.70
N GLU A 146 -12.23 9.67 -2.54
CA GLU A 146 -13.12 9.69 -1.37
C GLU A 146 -13.32 11.11 -0.82
N TYR A 147 -12.31 11.98 -0.94
CA TYR A 147 -12.31 13.36 -0.49
C TYR A 147 -13.00 14.35 -1.44
N ILE A 148 -13.57 13.88 -2.55
CA ILE A 148 -14.15 14.72 -3.60
C ILE A 148 -15.16 15.75 -3.09
N ASP A 149 -16.02 15.40 -2.14
CA ASP A 149 -17.03 16.34 -1.62
C ASP A 149 -16.40 17.46 -0.78
N THR A 150 -15.31 17.17 -0.07
CA THR A 150 -14.49 18.19 0.62
C THR A 150 -13.84 19.13 -0.38
N TYR A 151 -13.27 18.59 -1.47
CA TYR A 151 -12.70 19.40 -2.54
C TYR A 151 -13.74 20.27 -3.25
N LYS A 152 -14.97 19.75 -3.48
CA LYS A 152 -16.08 20.54 -4.04
C LYS A 152 -16.43 21.73 -3.15
N GLN A 153 -16.50 21.53 -1.83
CA GLN A 153 -16.78 22.60 -0.87
C GLN A 153 -15.70 23.67 -0.85
N ALA A 154 -14.43 23.27 -0.97
CA ALA A 154 -13.29 24.17 -1.00
C ALA A 154 -13.05 24.81 -2.38
N GLY A 155 -13.60 24.23 -3.45
CA GLY A 155 -13.33 24.63 -4.85
C GLY A 155 -11.93 24.27 -5.35
N CYS A 156 -11.12 23.58 -4.56
CA CYS A 156 -9.74 23.24 -4.90
C CYS A 156 -9.21 22.04 -4.10
N ILE A 157 -8.13 21.45 -4.63
CA ILE A 157 -7.22 20.57 -3.88
C ILE A 157 -6.19 21.46 -3.19
N GLN A 158 -5.99 21.27 -1.87
CA GLN A 158 -5.03 22.06 -1.10
C GLN A 158 -4.06 21.13 -0.36
N ASN A 159 -2.79 21.23 -0.67
CA ASN A 159 -1.71 20.55 0.05
C ASN A 159 -0.36 21.18 -0.27
N CYS A 160 0.73 20.65 0.29
CA CYS A 160 2.07 21.19 0.14
C CYS A 160 2.95 20.46 -0.90
N ALA A 161 2.36 19.68 -1.82
CA ALA A 161 3.14 18.92 -2.82
C ALA A 161 3.83 19.80 -3.89
N GLY A 162 3.39 21.05 -4.08
CA GLY A 162 3.90 21.89 -5.15
C GLY A 162 3.68 21.29 -6.53
N ASP A 163 4.67 21.40 -7.39
CA ASP A 163 4.68 20.82 -8.74
C ASP A 163 5.30 19.41 -8.76
N GLY A 164 5.47 18.77 -7.58
CA GLY A 164 6.09 17.46 -7.47
C GLY A 164 5.26 16.36 -8.16
N ASN A 165 5.96 15.46 -8.83
CA ASN A 165 5.37 14.25 -9.38
C ASN A 165 5.14 13.20 -8.31
N CYS A 166 4.05 12.47 -8.42
CA CYS A 166 3.69 11.38 -7.53
C CYS A 166 3.36 10.11 -8.31
N GLY A 167 4.04 9.02 -7.97
CA GLY A 167 3.67 7.69 -8.40
C GLY A 167 2.44 7.21 -7.65
N TYR A 168 1.26 7.55 -8.15
CA TYR A 168 0.00 7.04 -7.63
C TYR A 168 -0.28 5.61 -8.11
N THR A 169 -1.04 4.87 -7.32
CA THR A 169 -1.54 3.54 -7.67
C THR A 169 -2.93 3.32 -7.07
N THR A 170 -3.61 2.27 -7.50
CA THR A 170 -4.87 1.82 -6.90
C THR A 170 -4.68 0.51 -6.15
N ARG A 171 -5.53 0.25 -5.16
CA ARG A 171 -5.51 -1.03 -4.43
C ARG A 171 -5.80 -2.24 -5.33
N PRO A 172 -6.73 -2.18 -6.32
CA PRO A 172 -6.91 -3.26 -7.29
C PRO A 172 -5.66 -3.55 -8.14
N GLU A 173 -4.96 -2.51 -8.62
CA GLU A 173 -3.72 -2.69 -9.37
C GLU A 173 -2.61 -3.32 -8.50
N LEU A 174 -2.44 -2.86 -7.27
CA LEU A 174 -1.54 -3.52 -6.32
C LEU A 174 -1.98 -4.96 -6.05
N GLY A 175 -3.29 -5.19 -5.88
CA GLY A 175 -3.83 -6.54 -5.71
C GLY A 175 -3.38 -7.48 -6.81
N TYR A 176 -3.50 -7.04 -8.06
CA TYR A 176 -3.09 -7.81 -9.22
C TYR A 176 -1.58 -8.05 -9.27
N ALA A 177 -0.76 -7.01 -9.08
CA ALA A 177 0.71 -7.14 -9.08
C ALA A 177 1.18 -8.11 -7.99
N TYR A 178 0.68 -7.97 -6.76
CA TYR A 178 1.02 -8.88 -5.66
C TYR A 178 0.55 -10.33 -5.91
N ALA A 179 -0.60 -10.53 -6.55
CA ALA A 179 -1.04 -11.87 -6.93
C ALA A 179 -0.05 -12.54 -7.88
N LYS A 180 0.51 -11.80 -8.85
CA LYS A 180 1.58 -12.28 -9.74
C LYS A 180 2.86 -12.59 -8.98
N MET A 181 3.32 -11.67 -8.14
CA MET A 181 4.54 -11.85 -7.33
C MET A 181 4.43 -13.05 -6.37
N LEU A 182 3.24 -13.37 -5.87
CA LEU A 182 2.98 -14.51 -4.98
C LEU A 182 2.95 -15.85 -5.72
N THR A 183 2.59 -15.87 -6.99
CA THR A 183 2.35 -17.10 -7.76
C THR A 183 3.48 -17.46 -8.73
N ASP A 184 4.43 -16.55 -8.96
CA ASP A 184 5.53 -16.74 -9.90
C ASP A 184 6.88 -16.54 -9.19
N ASP A 185 7.74 -17.55 -9.28
CA ASP A 185 9.07 -17.56 -8.65
C ASP A 185 10.11 -16.76 -9.45
N THR A 186 9.80 -16.32 -10.67
CA THR A 186 10.68 -15.41 -11.45
C THR A 186 10.85 -14.05 -10.77
N HIS A 187 9.96 -13.69 -9.84
CA HIS A 187 10.05 -12.47 -9.03
C HIS A 187 10.98 -12.61 -7.81
N ASN A 188 11.49 -13.82 -7.50
CA ASN A 188 12.34 -14.02 -6.32
C ASN A 188 13.60 -13.16 -6.39
N GLY A 189 13.93 -12.51 -5.27
CA GLY A 189 15.07 -11.60 -5.16
C GLY A 189 14.86 -10.20 -5.78
N GLN A 190 13.65 -9.84 -6.20
CA GLN A 190 13.34 -8.57 -6.84
C GLN A 190 12.68 -7.57 -5.90
N ILE A 191 12.94 -6.30 -6.16
CA ILE A 191 12.27 -5.15 -5.54
C ILE A 191 11.62 -4.33 -6.66
N TYR A 192 10.34 -4.00 -6.54
CA TYR A 192 9.58 -3.28 -7.57
C TYR A 192 8.94 -2.00 -7.01
N ASN A 193 9.05 -0.89 -7.74
CA ASN A 193 8.25 0.31 -7.51
C ASN A 193 6.89 0.14 -8.20
N LEU A 194 5.81 0.04 -7.43
CA LEU A 194 4.49 -0.33 -7.92
C LEU A 194 3.56 0.89 -8.01
N HIS A 195 3.52 1.53 -9.16
CA HIS A 195 2.62 2.66 -9.43
C HIS A 195 2.33 2.83 -10.92
N GLY A 196 1.32 3.65 -11.23
CA GLY A 196 0.97 4.04 -12.60
C GLY A 196 1.83 5.21 -13.12
N SER A 197 1.37 5.84 -14.18
CA SER A 197 1.99 7.06 -14.70
C SER A 197 2.00 8.16 -13.63
N LEU A 198 3.09 8.91 -13.56
CA LEU A 198 3.25 10.00 -12.60
C LEU A 198 2.18 11.09 -12.80
N LEU A 199 1.65 11.62 -11.71
CA LEU A 199 0.71 12.74 -11.71
C LEU A 199 1.21 13.85 -10.79
N THR A 200 1.03 15.09 -11.23
CA THR A 200 1.05 16.25 -10.35
C THR A 200 -0.33 16.43 -9.69
N GLN A 201 -0.41 17.29 -8.66
CA GLN A 201 -1.70 17.64 -8.05
C GLN A 201 -2.62 18.40 -9.03
N THR A 202 -2.04 19.11 -9.97
CA THR A 202 -2.77 19.77 -11.08
C THR A 202 -3.38 18.74 -12.02
N ASP A 203 -2.67 17.65 -12.33
CA ASP A 203 -3.21 16.57 -13.18
C ASP A 203 -4.31 15.80 -12.43
N LEU A 204 -4.12 15.53 -11.14
CA LEU A 204 -5.16 14.93 -10.30
C LEU A 204 -6.45 15.79 -10.31
N ALA A 205 -6.34 17.12 -10.18
CA ALA A 205 -7.49 18.01 -10.27
C ALA A 205 -8.21 17.90 -11.63
N LYS A 206 -7.47 17.81 -12.75
CA LYS A 206 -8.06 17.60 -14.08
C LYS A 206 -8.85 16.30 -14.17
N TYR A 207 -8.28 15.19 -13.68
CA TYR A 207 -8.95 13.88 -13.68
C TYR A 207 -10.20 13.87 -12.81
N LEU A 208 -10.14 14.45 -11.60
CA LEU A 208 -11.30 14.59 -10.72
C LEU A 208 -12.41 15.46 -11.38
N ASN A 209 -12.01 16.56 -12.04
CA ASN A 209 -12.96 17.39 -12.78
C ASN A 209 -13.68 16.61 -13.89
N GLN A 210 -12.96 15.79 -14.63
CA GLN A 210 -13.54 14.96 -15.70
C GLN A 210 -14.47 13.86 -15.14
N ALA A 211 -14.09 13.26 -14.00
CA ALA A 211 -14.87 12.19 -13.39
C ALA A 211 -16.16 12.70 -12.73
N PHE A 212 -16.11 13.84 -12.05
CA PHE A 212 -17.18 14.33 -11.17
C PHE A 212 -17.86 15.62 -11.64
N GLY A 213 -17.51 16.13 -12.83
CA GLY A 213 -18.12 17.34 -13.39
C GLY A 213 -17.84 18.60 -12.57
N THR A 214 -16.64 18.70 -12.00
CA THR A 214 -16.22 19.83 -11.15
C THR A 214 -15.29 20.78 -11.90
N THR A 215 -14.89 21.89 -11.25
CA THR A 215 -13.92 22.87 -11.76
C THR A 215 -12.81 23.14 -10.73
N LEU A 216 -12.34 22.07 -10.08
CA LEU A 216 -11.30 22.15 -9.06
C LEU A 216 -9.99 22.69 -9.66
N THR A 217 -9.30 23.49 -8.87
CA THR A 217 -7.91 23.88 -9.13
C THR A 217 -6.99 23.30 -8.07
N TYR A 218 -5.71 23.24 -8.32
CA TYR A 218 -4.72 22.97 -7.28
C TYR A 218 -4.25 24.29 -6.65
N ARG A 219 -4.20 24.33 -5.34
CA ARG A 219 -3.65 25.44 -4.55
C ARG A 219 -2.50 24.94 -3.69
N ASP A 220 -1.30 25.37 -4.01
CA ASP A 220 -0.12 25.07 -3.22
C ASP A 220 -0.14 25.79 -1.87
N MET A 221 0.23 25.08 -0.82
CA MET A 221 0.36 25.60 0.55
C MET A 221 1.80 25.51 1.01
N SER A 222 2.19 26.33 1.99
CA SER A 222 3.44 26.11 2.69
C SER A 222 3.38 24.81 3.51
N ILE A 223 4.52 24.13 3.65
CA ILE A 223 4.63 22.87 4.42
C ILE A 223 4.10 23.06 5.85
N ASN A 224 4.48 24.15 6.51
CA ASN A 224 4.08 24.44 7.88
C ASN A 224 2.58 24.70 8.04
N GLU A 225 1.96 25.35 7.06
CA GLU A 225 0.52 25.60 7.06
C GLU A 225 -0.25 24.31 6.88
N TYR A 226 0.11 23.52 5.88
CA TYR A 226 -0.53 22.24 5.61
C TYR A 226 -0.39 21.27 6.80
N GLN A 227 0.79 21.17 7.39
CA GLN A 227 1.00 20.32 8.58
C GLN A 227 0.09 20.74 9.75
N ARG A 228 0.02 22.04 10.05
CA ARG A 228 -0.87 22.54 11.12
C ARG A 228 -2.34 22.19 10.86
N GLU A 229 -2.81 22.35 9.61
CA GLU A 229 -4.19 21.98 9.25
C GLU A 229 -4.44 20.48 9.40
N ARG A 230 -3.50 19.64 8.94
CA ARG A 230 -3.65 18.18 9.05
C ARG A 230 -3.61 17.70 10.49
N VAL A 231 -2.72 18.25 11.30
CA VAL A 231 -2.65 17.96 12.75
C VAL A 231 -3.95 18.37 13.46
N ALA A 232 -4.47 19.56 13.16
CA ALA A 232 -5.73 20.03 13.74
C ALA A 232 -6.94 19.13 13.35
N ALA A 233 -6.95 18.60 12.12
CA ALA A 233 -8.06 17.78 11.61
C ALA A 233 -7.97 16.30 12.04
N LEU A 234 -6.77 15.74 12.15
CA LEU A 234 -6.54 14.29 12.23
C LEU A 234 -5.74 13.84 13.47
N GLY A 235 -5.29 14.78 14.29
CA GLY A 235 -4.40 14.55 15.42
C GLY A 235 -2.93 14.53 15.02
N GLU A 236 -2.05 14.62 16.02
CA GLU A 236 -0.61 14.83 15.84
C GLU A 236 0.04 13.78 14.94
N PHE A 237 -0.15 12.50 15.23
CA PHE A 237 0.52 11.43 14.49
C PHE A 237 0.08 11.35 13.03
N ILE A 238 -1.22 11.21 12.78
CA ILE A 238 -1.75 11.02 11.41
C ILE A 238 -1.54 12.29 10.59
N GLY A 239 -1.82 13.46 11.16
CA GLY A 239 -1.67 14.74 10.48
C GLY A 239 -0.23 15.00 10.06
N THR A 240 0.74 14.70 10.93
CA THR A 240 2.17 14.83 10.65
C THR A 240 2.63 13.86 9.56
N VAL A 241 2.19 12.60 9.61
CA VAL A 241 2.50 11.58 8.58
C VAL A 241 1.98 12.02 7.22
N ILE A 242 0.71 12.47 7.13
CA ILE A 242 0.12 12.93 5.86
C ILE A 242 0.87 14.15 5.31
N ALA A 243 1.18 15.14 6.15
CA ALA A 243 1.96 16.29 5.73
C ALA A 243 3.35 15.87 5.23
N GLY A 244 3.96 14.87 5.87
CA GLY A 244 5.24 14.29 5.46
C GLY A 244 5.18 13.63 4.08
N ILE A 245 4.09 12.94 3.73
CA ILE A 245 3.88 12.37 2.40
C ILE A 245 3.90 13.46 1.33
N TYR A 246 3.09 14.51 1.48
CA TYR A 246 3.04 15.60 0.50
C TYR A 246 4.32 16.44 0.46
N THR A 247 5.02 16.58 1.59
CA THR A 247 6.38 17.15 1.62
C THR A 247 7.35 16.29 0.81
N GLY A 248 7.28 14.97 0.95
CA GLY A 248 8.09 14.03 0.17
C GLY A 248 7.81 14.13 -1.33
N ILE A 249 6.54 14.26 -1.75
CA ILE A 249 6.17 14.48 -3.15
C ILE A 249 6.83 15.77 -3.67
N ARG A 250 6.74 16.88 -2.94
CA ARG A 250 7.43 18.15 -3.29
C ARG A 250 8.93 17.96 -3.49
N GLN A 251 9.53 17.07 -2.73
CA GLN A 251 10.98 16.79 -2.74
C GLN A 251 11.40 15.74 -3.78
N GLY A 252 10.48 15.22 -4.60
CA GLY A 252 10.77 14.18 -5.58
C GLY A 252 10.92 12.77 -5.00
N ALA A 253 10.42 12.53 -3.78
CA ALA A 253 10.58 11.23 -3.11
C ALA A 253 9.68 10.11 -3.69
N ASN A 254 8.72 10.47 -4.56
CA ASN A 254 7.71 9.57 -5.12
C ASN A 254 7.68 9.60 -6.66
N ASP A 255 8.77 9.98 -7.32
CA ASP A 255 8.88 10.12 -8.77
C ASP A 255 9.84 9.10 -9.43
N ALA A 256 10.27 8.08 -8.67
CA ALA A 256 11.09 7.00 -9.20
C ALA A 256 10.38 6.31 -10.39
N PRO A 257 11.12 5.72 -11.35
CA PRO A 257 10.52 4.91 -12.41
C PRO A 257 9.66 3.78 -11.87
N SER A 258 8.54 3.50 -12.54
CA SER A 258 7.66 2.39 -12.20
C SER A 258 8.19 1.06 -12.76
N ASP A 259 8.18 0.04 -11.92
CA ASP A 259 8.46 -1.35 -12.29
C ASP A 259 7.16 -2.17 -12.38
N TYR A 260 6.00 -1.50 -12.42
CA TYR A 260 4.69 -2.16 -12.35
C TYR A 260 4.50 -3.19 -13.47
N GLU A 261 4.84 -2.85 -14.71
CA GLU A 261 4.69 -3.77 -15.84
C GLU A 261 5.55 -5.03 -15.70
N GLN A 262 6.75 -4.91 -15.11
CA GLN A 262 7.62 -6.05 -14.83
C GLN A 262 7.02 -6.95 -13.74
N ALA A 263 6.44 -6.37 -12.69
CA ALA A 263 5.83 -7.10 -11.59
C ALA A 263 4.47 -7.73 -11.95
N ALA A 264 3.68 -7.06 -12.79
CA ALA A 264 2.31 -7.44 -13.12
C ALA A 264 2.17 -8.21 -14.45
N GLY A 265 3.19 -8.16 -15.33
CA GLY A 265 3.13 -8.70 -16.68
C GLY A 265 2.21 -7.92 -17.63
N ARG A 266 1.75 -6.74 -17.23
CA ARG A 266 0.96 -5.81 -18.02
C ARG A 266 1.17 -4.37 -17.51
N PRO A 267 0.90 -3.35 -18.34
CA PRO A 267 0.87 -1.96 -17.87
C PRO A 267 -0.13 -1.75 -16.73
N HIS A 268 0.15 -0.77 -15.87
CA HIS A 268 -0.83 -0.24 -14.92
C HIS A 268 -2.02 0.35 -15.67
N GLN A 269 -3.22 0.24 -15.11
CA GLN A 269 -4.43 0.84 -15.70
C GLN A 269 -4.20 2.33 -15.98
N PRO A 270 -4.46 2.82 -17.20
CA PRO A 270 -4.39 4.25 -17.51
C PRO A 270 -5.34 5.09 -16.64
N TRP A 271 -4.90 6.27 -16.22
CA TRP A 271 -5.72 7.15 -15.38
C TRP A 271 -7.03 7.58 -16.04
N GLU A 272 -7.02 7.75 -17.37
CA GLU A 272 -8.24 8.03 -18.16
C GLU A 272 -9.30 6.95 -17.96
N GLU A 273 -8.90 5.68 -17.94
CA GLU A 273 -9.82 4.55 -17.76
C GLU A 273 -10.30 4.48 -16.29
N TYR A 274 -9.38 4.61 -15.34
CA TYR A 274 -9.73 4.60 -13.92
C TYR A 274 -10.74 5.68 -13.57
N PHE A 275 -10.45 6.94 -13.89
CA PHE A 275 -11.35 8.06 -13.61
C PHE A 275 -12.60 8.02 -14.49
N GLY A 276 -12.50 7.47 -15.70
CA GLY A 276 -13.66 7.21 -16.58
C GLY A 276 -14.67 6.26 -15.95
N SER A 277 -14.21 5.22 -15.26
CA SER A 277 -15.05 4.24 -14.55
C SER A 277 -15.82 4.82 -13.35
N LEU A 278 -15.36 5.94 -12.80
CA LEU A 278 -16.02 6.62 -11.68
C LEU A 278 -17.19 7.50 -12.11
N ARG A 279 -17.34 7.78 -13.42
CA ARG A 279 -18.45 8.57 -13.96
C ARG A 279 -19.77 7.82 -13.76
N GLY A 280 -20.70 8.44 -13.09
CA GLY A 280 -22.05 7.89 -12.90
C GLY A 280 -22.26 6.98 -11.68
N ASN A 281 -21.26 6.78 -10.86
CA ASN A 281 -21.37 5.93 -9.65
C ASN A 281 -21.78 6.72 -8.37
N ARG A 282 -22.29 7.96 -8.52
CA ARG A 282 -22.85 8.76 -7.39
C ARG A 282 -24.11 9.49 -7.80
#